data_89fb00a572285c31c98e08d16bfe6257
#
_entry.id   89fb00a572285c31c98e08d16bfe6257
#
_cell.length_a   1.000
_cell.length_b   1.000
_cell.length_c   1.000
_cell.angle_alpha   90.00
_cell.angle_beta   90.00
_cell.angle_gamma   90.00
#
_symmetry.space_group_name_H-M   'P 1'
#
loop_
_entity.id
_entity.type
_entity.pdbx_description
1 polymer ?
#
loop_
_entity_poly.entity_id
_entity_poly.type
_entity_poly.pdbx_seq_one_letter_code
_entity_poly.pdbx_strand_id
1 'polypeptide(L)'
;PKIKVVTVPGQGGNKGAKVAAKAKPDGCTLFAIHQSAMTSYLNGRIKYHFPNFDTVALLTSTPDIVGATGNVPWKNFGDFKKAALAAPGSITVGATFGSTSQFYWLILENLTGMKFKYVPFDGTRQRMTALLSNAITMGTLNVASGRKYLEGGDLKAFGIADTKRSKHLPNMPTMKISA
;
A
#
# COMPACT_ATOMS: atom_id res chain seq x y z
N PRO A 1 -21.40 13.04 -22.45
CA PRO A 1 -21.76 13.31 -21.04
C PRO A 1 -20.57 13.90 -20.28
N LYS A 2 -20.84 14.85 -19.39
CA LYS A 2 -19.80 15.43 -18.50
C LYS A 2 -19.60 14.46 -17.33
N ILE A 3 -18.35 13.98 -17.14
CA ILE A 3 -18.00 13.13 -16.00
C ILE A 3 -17.48 14.05 -14.89
N LYS A 4 -18.02 13.88 -13.67
CA LYS A 4 -17.52 14.54 -12.45
C LYS A 4 -16.83 13.50 -11.57
N VAL A 5 -15.53 13.70 -11.33
CA VAL A 5 -14.78 12.87 -10.36
C VAL A 5 -15.01 13.43 -8.96
N VAL A 6 -15.45 12.58 -8.03
CA VAL A 6 -15.68 12.92 -6.62
C VAL A 6 -14.77 12.06 -5.75
N THR A 7 -13.95 12.70 -4.93
CA THR A 7 -13.08 12.02 -3.98
C THR A 7 -13.69 12.05 -2.58
N VAL A 8 -13.87 10.88 -1.97
CA VAL A 8 -14.41 10.73 -0.60
C VAL A 8 -13.36 10.00 0.26
N PRO A 9 -12.37 10.73 0.80
CA PRO A 9 -11.28 10.14 1.57
C PRO A 9 -11.71 9.71 2.97
N GLY A 10 -10.94 8.77 3.55
CA GLY A 10 -11.04 8.38 4.96
C GLY A 10 -11.32 6.90 5.16
N GLN A 11 -10.83 6.38 6.30
CA GLN A 11 -10.98 5.00 6.75
C GLN A 11 -10.49 3.96 5.72
N GLY A 12 -9.40 4.25 4.99
CA GLY A 12 -8.90 3.33 3.97
C GLY A 12 -9.83 3.16 2.75
N GLY A 13 -10.66 4.18 2.44
CA GLY A 13 -11.64 4.15 1.35
C GLY A 13 -13.05 3.72 1.77
N ASN A 14 -13.26 3.28 3.01
CA ASN A 14 -14.55 2.80 3.49
C ASN A 14 -15.66 3.86 3.47
N LYS A 15 -15.29 5.16 3.64
CA LYS A 15 -16.27 6.26 3.50
C LYS A 15 -16.80 6.34 2.06
N GLY A 16 -15.92 6.24 1.06
CA GLY A 16 -16.31 6.22 -0.35
C GLY A 16 -17.20 5.02 -0.70
N ALA A 17 -16.83 3.83 -0.21
CA ALA A 17 -17.64 2.62 -0.40
C ALA A 17 -19.06 2.76 0.16
N LYS A 18 -19.21 3.34 1.35
CA LYS A 18 -20.54 3.61 1.95
C LYS A 18 -21.37 4.59 1.14
N VAL A 19 -20.74 5.60 0.55
CA VAL A 19 -21.44 6.57 -0.32
C VAL A 19 -21.88 5.90 -1.61
N ALA A 20 -20.99 5.16 -2.27
CA ALA A 20 -21.29 4.46 -3.52
C ALA A 20 -22.39 3.41 -3.35
N ALA A 21 -22.37 2.65 -2.26
CA ALA A 21 -23.39 1.62 -1.96
C ALA A 21 -24.80 2.19 -1.71
N LYS A 22 -24.93 3.50 -1.46
CA LYS A 22 -26.21 4.20 -1.30
C LYS A 22 -26.66 4.94 -2.57
N ALA A 23 -25.83 4.97 -3.59
CA ALA A 23 -26.18 5.61 -4.85
C ALA A 23 -27.29 4.81 -5.57
N LYS A 24 -28.06 5.49 -6.42
CA LYS A 24 -29.06 4.82 -7.25
C LYS A 24 -28.36 3.88 -8.25
N PRO A 25 -28.86 2.66 -8.46
CA PRO A 25 -28.28 1.70 -9.41
C PRO A 25 -28.76 1.98 -10.84
N ASP A 26 -28.59 3.22 -11.30
CA ASP A 26 -29.05 3.71 -12.61
C ASP A 26 -27.91 3.83 -13.65
N GLY A 27 -26.70 3.37 -13.29
CA GLY A 27 -25.52 3.47 -14.14
C GLY A 27 -24.87 4.85 -14.19
N CYS A 28 -25.42 5.85 -13.49
CA CYS A 28 -24.86 7.20 -13.47
C CYS A 28 -23.77 7.40 -12.40
N THR A 29 -23.64 6.48 -11.44
CA THR A 29 -22.61 6.51 -10.41
C THR A 29 -21.65 5.33 -10.58
N LEU A 30 -20.40 5.62 -10.91
CA LEU A 30 -19.34 4.61 -11.00
C LEU A 30 -18.44 4.71 -9.76
N PHE A 31 -18.12 3.58 -9.16
CA PHE A 31 -17.26 3.48 -8.01
C PHE A 31 -15.92 2.82 -8.37
N ALA A 32 -14.82 3.55 -8.23
CA ALA A 32 -13.49 2.98 -8.34
C ALA A 32 -13.12 2.30 -7.02
N ILE A 33 -13.34 0.97 -6.96
CA ILE A 33 -13.09 0.16 -5.78
C ILE A 33 -11.67 -0.41 -5.78
N HIS A 34 -11.01 -0.45 -4.63
CA HIS A 34 -9.71 -1.06 -4.41
C HIS A 34 -9.82 -2.33 -3.57
N GLN A 35 -8.85 -3.23 -3.65
CA GLN A 35 -8.78 -4.47 -2.85
C GLN A 35 -8.91 -4.23 -1.33
N SER A 36 -8.60 -3.02 -0.84
CA SER A 36 -8.82 -2.64 0.57
C SER A 36 -10.28 -2.74 1.00
N ALA A 37 -11.25 -2.68 0.09
CA ALA A 37 -12.65 -2.92 0.43
C ALA A 37 -12.90 -4.40 0.78
N MET A 38 -12.26 -5.32 0.09
CA MET A 38 -12.30 -6.75 0.42
C MET A 38 -11.69 -7.02 1.80
N THR A 39 -10.49 -6.50 2.06
CA THR A 39 -9.83 -6.67 3.37
C THR A 39 -10.65 -6.04 4.49
N SER A 40 -11.26 -4.88 4.26
CA SER A 40 -12.14 -4.23 5.25
C SER A 40 -13.42 -5.02 5.50
N TYR A 41 -13.99 -5.66 4.48
CA TYR A 41 -15.14 -6.56 4.62
C TYR A 41 -14.78 -7.81 5.43
N LEU A 42 -13.68 -8.47 5.09
CA LEU A 42 -13.21 -9.68 5.80
C LEU A 42 -12.87 -9.41 7.27
N ASN A 43 -12.46 -8.17 7.60
CA ASN A 43 -12.24 -7.72 9.00
C ASN A 43 -13.52 -7.20 9.69
N GLY A 44 -14.68 -7.30 9.06
CA GLY A 44 -15.95 -6.82 9.64
C GLY A 44 -16.08 -5.29 9.73
N ARG A 45 -15.20 -4.50 9.11
CA ARG A 45 -15.20 -3.03 9.17
C ARG A 45 -16.26 -2.39 8.28
N ILE A 46 -16.61 -3.06 7.17
CA ILE A 46 -17.69 -2.64 6.27
C ILE A 46 -18.53 -3.85 5.86
N LYS A 47 -19.76 -3.58 5.44
CA LYS A 47 -20.71 -4.61 4.95
C LYS A 47 -20.70 -4.76 3.42
N TYR A 48 -19.88 -3.99 2.71
CA TYR A 48 -19.86 -3.91 1.26
C TYR A 48 -18.52 -4.39 0.71
N HIS A 49 -18.55 -5.19 -0.34
CA HIS A 49 -17.38 -5.61 -1.11
C HIS A 49 -17.76 -5.80 -2.58
N PHE A 50 -16.87 -6.34 -3.41
CA PHE A 50 -17.09 -6.44 -4.85
C PHE A 50 -18.46 -6.99 -5.27
N PRO A 51 -19.01 -8.09 -4.69
CA PRO A 51 -20.32 -8.60 -5.07
C PRO A 51 -21.51 -7.67 -4.81
N ASN A 52 -21.34 -6.61 -4.06
CA ASN A 52 -22.38 -5.60 -3.86
C ASN A 52 -22.44 -4.54 -4.98
N PHE A 53 -21.59 -4.65 -5.99
CA PHE A 53 -21.51 -3.74 -7.12
C PHE A 53 -21.42 -4.53 -8.43
N ASP A 54 -22.07 -4.04 -9.48
CA ASP A 54 -21.88 -4.61 -10.82
C ASP A 54 -20.50 -4.21 -11.35
N THR A 55 -19.68 -5.22 -11.68
CA THR A 55 -18.31 -4.98 -12.14
C THR A 55 -18.30 -4.54 -13.59
N VAL A 56 -17.73 -3.37 -13.87
CA VAL A 56 -17.61 -2.82 -15.23
C VAL A 56 -16.25 -3.19 -15.84
N ALA A 57 -15.16 -2.92 -15.15
CA ALA A 57 -13.81 -3.18 -15.68
C ALA A 57 -12.75 -3.24 -14.57
N LEU A 58 -11.65 -3.95 -14.84
CA LEU A 58 -10.40 -3.83 -14.10
C LEU A 58 -9.58 -2.65 -14.69
N LEU A 59 -9.44 -1.56 -13.93
CA LEU A 59 -8.79 -0.35 -14.42
C LEU A 59 -7.27 -0.39 -14.31
N THR A 60 -6.74 -0.88 -13.18
CA THR A 60 -5.30 -0.86 -12.90
C THR A 60 -4.88 -2.03 -12.03
N SER A 61 -3.61 -2.43 -12.16
CA SER A 61 -2.90 -3.28 -11.21
C SER A 61 -1.69 -2.52 -10.68
N THR A 62 -1.61 -2.34 -9.37
CA THR A 62 -0.57 -1.53 -8.71
C THR A 62 0.07 -2.33 -7.59
N PRO A 63 1.13 -3.12 -7.89
CA PRO A 63 1.84 -3.87 -6.87
C PRO A 63 2.52 -2.94 -5.85
N ASP A 64 2.51 -3.35 -4.59
CA ASP A 64 3.19 -2.64 -3.52
C ASP A 64 4.71 -2.79 -3.61
N ILE A 65 5.42 -1.73 -3.24
CA ILE A 65 6.88 -1.66 -3.14
C ILE A 65 7.27 -1.58 -1.67
N VAL A 66 8.22 -2.36 -1.23
CA VAL A 66 8.85 -2.22 0.10
C VAL A 66 9.75 -0.99 0.08
N GLY A 67 9.22 0.11 0.57
CA GLY A 67 9.91 1.41 0.58
C GLY A 67 10.44 1.77 1.97
N ALA A 68 11.50 2.56 1.99
CA ALA A 68 12.12 3.13 3.19
C ALA A 68 12.48 4.59 2.96
N THR A 69 12.65 5.33 4.06
CA THR A 69 13.31 6.63 4.02
C THR A 69 14.72 6.51 3.44
N GLY A 70 15.23 7.56 2.79
CA GLY A 70 16.55 7.57 2.15
C GLY A 70 17.71 7.35 3.12
N ASN A 71 17.53 7.69 4.40
CA ASN A 71 18.59 7.67 5.42
C ASN A 71 18.90 6.30 6.02
N VAL A 72 18.15 5.23 5.67
CA VAL A 72 18.46 3.90 6.19
C VAL A 72 19.80 3.38 5.66
N PRO A 73 20.60 2.66 6.48
CA PRO A 73 21.91 2.16 6.06
C PRO A 73 21.81 0.94 5.12
N TRP A 74 20.64 0.34 5.01
CA TRP A 74 20.42 -0.90 4.26
C TRP A 74 20.53 -0.67 2.75
N LYS A 75 21.21 -1.59 2.05
CA LYS A 75 21.41 -1.55 0.60
C LYS A 75 20.42 -2.42 -0.16
N ASN A 76 19.91 -3.46 0.50
CA ASN A 76 19.01 -4.46 -0.11
C ASN A 76 18.06 -5.03 0.94
N PHE A 77 17.15 -5.92 0.50
CA PHE A 77 16.19 -6.57 1.38
C PHE A 77 16.85 -7.45 2.45
N GLY A 78 17.96 -8.11 2.13
CA GLY A 78 18.70 -8.93 3.08
C GLY A 78 19.27 -8.13 4.26
N ASP A 79 19.84 -6.95 4.00
CA ASP A 79 20.33 -6.04 5.05
C ASP A 79 19.17 -5.58 5.95
N PHE A 80 18.05 -5.21 5.35
CA PHE A 80 16.84 -4.83 6.07
C PHE A 80 16.32 -5.98 6.94
N LYS A 81 16.18 -7.19 6.38
CA LYS A 81 15.73 -8.39 7.10
C LYS A 81 16.64 -8.69 8.31
N LYS A 82 17.96 -8.66 8.10
CA LYS A 82 18.94 -8.86 9.18
C LYS A 82 18.78 -7.84 10.31
N ALA A 83 18.64 -6.56 9.97
CA ALA A 83 18.45 -5.50 10.96
C ALA A 83 17.11 -5.67 11.74
N ALA A 84 16.03 -5.99 11.05
CA ALA A 84 14.72 -6.21 11.67
C ALA A 84 14.69 -7.43 12.60
N LEU A 85 15.41 -8.50 12.26
CA LEU A 85 15.53 -9.68 13.12
C LEU A 85 16.45 -9.43 14.32
N ALA A 86 17.51 -8.62 14.17
CA ALA A 86 18.41 -8.29 15.26
C ALA A 86 17.76 -7.41 16.35
N ALA A 87 16.77 -6.58 15.98
CA ALA A 87 16.06 -5.68 16.89
C ALA A 87 14.56 -5.69 16.62
N PRO A 88 13.82 -6.75 17.03
CA PRO A 88 12.39 -6.88 16.78
C PRO A 88 11.59 -5.69 17.33
N GLY A 89 10.69 -5.13 16.52
CA GLY A 89 9.85 -4.00 16.89
C GLY A 89 10.53 -2.63 16.90
N SER A 90 11.82 -2.54 16.55
CA SER A 90 12.56 -1.25 16.50
C SER A 90 12.22 -0.45 15.23
N ILE A 91 11.87 -1.12 14.15
CA ILE A 91 11.60 -0.48 12.85
C ILE A 91 10.13 -0.06 12.78
N THR A 92 9.91 1.23 12.55
CA THR A 92 8.55 1.77 12.34
C THR A 92 8.09 1.54 10.91
N VAL A 93 6.88 1.00 10.74
CA VAL A 93 6.24 0.79 9.43
C VAL A 93 4.92 1.55 9.35
N GLY A 94 4.77 2.36 8.32
CA GLY A 94 3.51 3.06 8.05
C GLY A 94 2.52 2.17 7.31
N ALA A 95 1.28 2.10 7.80
CA ALA A 95 0.20 1.33 7.19
C ALA A 95 -1.16 2.00 7.35
N THR A 96 -2.07 1.76 6.41
CA THR A 96 -3.49 2.05 6.60
C THR A 96 -4.14 0.81 7.21
N PHE A 97 -4.57 0.90 8.46
CA PHE A 97 -5.07 -0.26 9.19
C PHE A 97 -6.34 -0.84 8.55
N GLY A 98 -6.37 -2.17 8.43
CA GLY A 98 -7.42 -2.93 7.74
C GLY A 98 -7.37 -2.85 6.21
N SER A 99 -6.30 -2.29 5.64
CA SER A 99 -6.07 -2.24 4.19
C SER A 99 -4.94 -3.18 3.74
N THR A 100 -4.77 -3.30 2.42
CA THR A 100 -3.70 -4.08 1.79
C THR A 100 -2.32 -3.72 2.31
N SER A 101 -2.06 -2.43 2.62
CA SER A 101 -0.76 -1.99 3.12
C SER A 101 -0.42 -2.54 4.52
N GLN A 102 -1.41 -2.76 5.39
CA GLN A 102 -1.18 -3.44 6.67
C GLN A 102 -0.96 -4.93 6.46
N PHE A 103 -1.82 -5.57 5.67
CA PHE A 103 -1.71 -7.02 5.40
C PHE A 103 -0.38 -7.38 4.75
N TYR A 104 0.14 -6.50 3.89
CA TYR A 104 1.45 -6.69 3.29
C TYR A 104 2.55 -6.87 4.36
N TRP A 105 2.60 -5.99 5.36
CA TRP A 105 3.56 -6.08 6.46
C TRP A 105 3.32 -7.29 7.35
N LEU A 106 2.05 -7.63 7.65
CA LEU A 106 1.71 -8.81 8.44
C LEU A 106 2.12 -10.12 7.74
N ILE A 107 1.92 -10.20 6.42
CA ILE A 107 2.39 -11.33 5.62
C ILE A 107 3.92 -11.42 5.66
N LEU A 108 4.60 -10.28 5.53
CA LEU A 108 6.05 -10.23 5.58
C LEU A 108 6.59 -10.67 6.96
N GLU A 109 5.97 -10.22 8.06
CA GLU A 109 6.28 -10.70 9.41
C GLU A 109 6.10 -12.21 9.54
N ASN A 110 4.98 -12.74 9.04
CA ASN A 110 4.68 -14.17 9.10
C ASN A 110 5.68 -15.03 8.32
N LEU A 111 6.08 -14.55 7.14
CA LEU A 111 7.01 -15.28 6.27
C LEU A 111 8.48 -15.20 6.71
N THR A 112 8.87 -14.15 7.41
CA THR A 112 10.28 -13.85 7.69
C THR A 112 10.65 -13.87 9.16
N GLY A 113 9.66 -13.87 10.07
CA GLY A 113 9.87 -13.74 11.52
C GLY A 113 10.17 -12.34 12.01
N MET A 114 10.32 -11.35 11.10
CA MET A 114 10.49 -9.94 11.49
C MET A 114 9.32 -9.45 12.35
N LYS A 115 9.57 -8.39 13.13
CA LYS A 115 8.52 -7.70 13.91
C LYS A 115 8.68 -6.20 13.76
N PHE A 116 7.55 -5.49 13.55
CA PHE A 116 7.54 -4.06 13.28
C PHE A 116 6.70 -3.28 14.29
N LYS A 117 7.01 -2.00 14.42
CA LYS A 117 6.18 -1.03 15.14
C LYS A 117 5.27 -0.31 14.14
N TYR A 118 3.99 -0.58 14.18
CA TYR A 118 3.02 0.00 13.24
C TYR A 118 2.62 1.43 13.59
N VAL A 119 2.61 2.30 12.56
CA VAL A 119 2.12 3.67 12.64
C VAL A 119 0.95 3.83 11.66
N PRO A 120 -0.26 4.21 12.14
CA PRO A 120 -1.45 4.30 11.31
C PRO A 120 -1.45 5.55 10.43
N PHE A 121 -1.92 5.41 9.17
CA PHE A 121 -2.15 6.49 8.22
C PHE A 121 -3.46 6.25 7.45
N ASP A 122 -4.17 7.32 7.10
CA ASP A 122 -5.41 7.22 6.31
C ASP A 122 -5.18 6.96 4.80
N GLY A 123 -3.92 6.95 4.34
CA GLY A 123 -3.62 6.67 2.93
C GLY A 123 -2.16 6.87 2.55
N THR A 124 -1.86 6.61 1.28
CA THR A 124 -0.50 6.65 0.73
C THR A 124 0.14 8.04 0.80
N ARG A 125 -0.64 9.12 0.61
CA ARG A 125 -0.10 10.49 0.64
C ARG A 125 0.51 10.84 1.99
N GLN A 126 -0.22 10.62 3.09
CA GLN A 126 0.26 10.89 4.43
C GLN A 126 1.47 10.03 4.79
N ARG A 127 1.43 8.75 4.42
CA ARG A 127 2.54 7.81 4.62
C ARG A 127 3.79 8.23 3.84
N MET A 128 3.61 8.71 2.60
CA MET A 128 4.71 9.25 1.79
C MET A 128 5.36 10.47 2.45
N THR A 129 4.57 11.42 2.93
CA THR A 129 5.07 12.59 3.67
C THR A 129 5.86 12.16 4.91
N ALA A 130 5.36 11.18 5.66
CA ALA A 130 6.03 10.66 6.84
C ALA A 130 7.36 9.94 6.53
N LEU A 131 7.46 9.25 5.38
CA LEU A 131 8.71 8.66 4.89
C LEU A 131 9.73 9.74 4.51
N LEU A 132 9.31 10.75 3.75
CA LEU A 132 10.18 11.84 3.28
C LEU A 132 10.69 12.70 4.44
N SER A 133 9.89 12.87 5.50
CA SER A 133 10.30 13.60 6.72
C SER A 133 11.04 12.74 7.75
N ASN A 134 11.29 11.46 7.45
CA ASN A 134 11.87 10.47 8.37
C ASN A 134 11.05 10.22 9.66
N ALA A 135 9.77 10.59 9.69
CA ALA A 135 8.87 10.31 10.82
C ALA A 135 8.55 8.81 10.98
N ILE A 136 8.68 8.04 9.91
CA ILE A 136 8.66 6.57 9.89
C ILE A 136 9.82 6.04 9.06
N THR A 137 10.25 4.82 9.37
CA THR A 137 11.38 4.19 8.67
C THR A 137 10.97 3.53 7.37
N MET A 138 9.85 2.80 7.38
CA MET A 138 9.39 1.97 6.26
C MET A 138 7.92 2.24 5.92
N GLY A 139 7.54 1.98 4.66
CA GLY A 139 6.16 2.05 4.22
C GLY A 139 5.98 1.40 2.85
N THR A 140 4.77 0.94 2.55
CA THR A 140 4.47 0.50 1.19
C THR A 140 4.28 1.70 0.28
N LEU A 141 4.85 1.62 -0.91
CA LEU A 141 4.75 2.59 -1.99
C LEU A 141 4.13 1.90 -3.21
N ASN A 142 3.74 2.66 -4.21
CA ASN A 142 3.52 2.16 -5.55
C ASN A 142 4.36 2.93 -6.56
N VAL A 143 4.49 2.39 -7.77
CA VAL A 143 5.33 3.00 -8.81
C VAL A 143 4.94 4.45 -9.08
N ALA A 144 3.65 4.75 -9.20
CA ALA A 144 3.16 6.09 -9.55
C ALA A 144 3.51 7.15 -8.50
N SER A 145 3.42 6.81 -7.21
CA SER A 145 3.71 7.75 -6.12
C SER A 145 5.19 7.77 -5.70
N GLY A 146 5.91 6.66 -5.89
CA GLY A 146 7.27 6.49 -5.37
C GLY A 146 8.37 6.80 -6.36
N ARG A 147 8.14 6.61 -7.67
CA ARG A 147 9.17 6.64 -8.71
C ARG A 147 10.08 7.87 -8.62
N LYS A 148 9.51 9.07 -8.57
CA LYS A 148 10.27 10.33 -8.52
C LYS A 148 11.27 10.38 -7.35
N TYR A 149 10.84 9.96 -6.18
CA TYR A 149 11.64 9.99 -4.95
C TYR A 149 12.68 8.85 -4.90
N LEU A 150 12.36 7.72 -5.54
CA LEU A 150 13.30 6.60 -5.69
C LEU A 150 14.42 6.95 -6.68
N GLU A 151 14.09 7.59 -7.80
CA GLU A 151 15.05 8.07 -8.79
C GLU A 151 15.90 9.24 -8.25
N GLY A 152 15.30 10.10 -7.42
CA GLY A 152 16.01 11.22 -6.75
C GLY A 152 16.84 10.83 -5.53
N GLY A 153 16.70 9.58 -5.03
CA GLY A 153 17.42 9.10 -3.85
C GLY A 153 16.83 9.53 -2.50
N ASP A 154 15.71 10.28 -2.51
CA ASP A 154 15.00 10.68 -1.28
C ASP A 154 14.41 9.49 -0.53
N LEU A 155 14.08 8.43 -1.26
CA LEU A 155 13.57 7.16 -0.73
C LEU A 155 14.41 6.00 -1.27
N LYS A 156 14.42 4.89 -0.53
CA LYS A 156 14.95 3.60 -0.96
C LYS A 156 13.83 2.60 -1.16
N ALA A 157 14.08 1.57 -1.99
CA ALA A 157 13.16 0.46 -2.18
C ALA A 157 13.95 -0.85 -2.25
N PHE A 158 13.37 -1.90 -1.66
CA PHE A 158 14.03 -3.20 -1.53
C PHE A 158 13.38 -4.31 -2.33
N GLY A 159 12.23 -4.05 -2.92
CA GLY A 159 11.55 -4.99 -3.80
C GLY A 159 10.10 -4.61 -4.08
N ILE A 160 9.57 -5.17 -5.16
CA ILE A 160 8.19 -5.01 -5.61
C ILE A 160 7.43 -6.33 -5.45
N ALA A 161 6.22 -6.27 -4.92
CA ALA A 161 5.35 -7.44 -4.73
C ALA A 161 4.64 -7.82 -6.04
N ASP A 162 5.42 -8.30 -7.00
CA ASP A 162 4.93 -8.74 -8.30
C ASP A 162 5.68 -10.01 -8.73
N THR A 163 5.12 -10.72 -9.69
CA THR A 163 5.77 -11.87 -10.33
C THR A 163 6.83 -11.49 -11.35
N LYS A 164 6.78 -10.24 -11.84
CA LYS A 164 7.70 -9.67 -12.83
C LYS A 164 8.21 -8.30 -12.38
N ARG A 165 9.40 -7.94 -12.84
CA ARG A 165 9.95 -6.58 -12.64
C ARG A 165 9.08 -5.54 -13.33
N SER A 166 8.93 -4.39 -12.70
CA SER A 166 8.22 -3.26 -13.29
C SER A 166 8.99 -2.69 -14.49
N LYS A 167 8.30 -2.42 -15.59
CA LYS A 167 8.89 -1.72 -16.75
C LYS A 167 9.38 -0.30 -16.40
N HIS A 168 8.77 0.32 -15.39
CA HIS A 168 9.11 1.67 -14.93
C HIS A 168 10.25 1.69 -13.88
N LEU A 169 10.57 0.54 -13.28
CA LEU A 169 11.64 0.36 -12.31
C LEU A 169 12.37 -0.97 -12.60
N PRO A 170 13.05 -1.09 -13.74
CA PRO A 170 13.60 -2.37 -14.23
C PRO A 170 14.69 -2.94 -13.31
N ASN A 171 15.39 -2.10 -12.59
CA ASN A 171 16.46 -2.52 -11.67
C ASN A 171 15.93 -2.98 -10.29
N MET A 172 14.64 -2.73 -9.99
CA MET A 172 14.04 -3.17 -8.74
C MET A 172 13.76 -4.68 -8.76
N PRO A 173 14.26 -5.46 -7.79
CA PRO A 173 13.96 -6.88 -7.71
C PRO A 173 12.49 -7.11 -7.35
N THR A 174 11.95 -8.26 -7.75
CA THR A 174 10.68 -8.74 -7.20
C THR A 174 10.91 -9.33 -5.82
N MET A 175 9.92 -9.29 -4.94
CA MET A 175 10.02 -9.89 -3.61
C MET A 175 10.25 -11.41 -3.65
N LYS A 176 9.84 -12.08 -4.74
CA LYS A 176 10.13 -13.50 -4.97
C LYS A 176 11.63 -13.82 -5.11
N ILE A 177 12.41 -12.86 -5.62
CA ILE A 177 13.87 -13.01 -5.83
C ILE A 177 14.65 -12.60 -4.57
N SER A 178 14.05 -11.73 -3.75
CA SER A 178 14.72 -11.09 -2.60
C SER A 178 14.47 -11.82 -1.27
N ALA A 179 13.57 -12.79 -1.25
CA ALA A 179 13.25 -13.61 -0.08
C ALA A 179 14.13 -14.86 -0.02
#